data_580e46aa0c91061791b10981ca8c7283
#
_entry.id   580e46aa0c91061791b10981ca8c7283
#
_cell.length_a   1.000
_cell.length_b   1.000
_cell.length_c   1.000
_cell.angle_alpha   90.00
_cell.angle_beta   90.00
_cell.angle_gamma   90.00
#
_symmetry.space_group_name_H-M   'P 1'
#
loop_
_entity.id
_entity.type
_entity.pdbx_description
1 polymer ?
#
loop_
_entity_poly.entity_id
_entity_poly.type
_entity_poly.pdbx_seq_one_letter_code
_entity_poly.pdbx_strand_id
1 'polypeptide(L)'
;APQPGVAQLGDLIRQVRDSGLPTEFTVSGTARTLPEGEQLAVYRIVQEGLTNALKHGGPGTRAWVEMTYGRGEIELRISDDGRGAAAPRLVGGHGLIGMRERAAMYGGSVDAAPRPGGGFRVVVRIPVGMAA
;
A
#
# COMPACT_ATOMS: atom_id res chain seq x y z
N ALA A 1 -17.39 11.92 11.29
CA ALA A 1 -16.05 11.55 11.70
C ALA A 1 -15.03 11.90 10.62
N PRO A 2 -13.81 12.30 11.00
CA PRO A 2 -12.77 12.58 10.00
C PRO A 2 -12.45 11.31 9.20
N GLN A 3 -12.19 11.46 7.92
CA GLN A 3 -11.74 10.37 7.08
C GLN A 3 -10.33 9.94 7.51
N PRO A 4 -10.00 8.63 7.47
CA PRO A 4 -8.65 8.20 7.75
C PRO A 4 -7.68 8.73 6.69
N GLY A 5 -6.46 8.97 7.08
CA GLY A 5 -5.42 9.49 6.21
C GLY A 5 -4.04 9.04 6.64
N VAL A 6 -3.03 9.76 6.17
CA VAL A 6 -1.61 9.41 6.42
C VAL A 6 -1.31 9.33 7.93
N ALA A 7 -1.91 10.21 8.73
CA ALA A 7 -1.68 10.20 10.18
C ALA A 7 -2.14 8.90 10.86
N GLN A 8 -3.06 8.15 10.27
CA GLN A 8 -3.58 6.91 10.82
C GLN A 8 -2.83 5.67 10.34
N LEU A 9 -1.84 5.81 9.46
CA LEU A 9 -1.09 4.66 8.95
C LEU A 9 -0.36 3.89 10.05
N GLY A 10 0.20 4.59 11.02
CA GLY A 10 0.87 3.96 12.15
C GLY A 10 -0.04 3.02 12.92
N ASP A 11 -1.28 3.44 13.18
CA ASP A 11 -2.27 2.61 13.86
C ASP A 11 -2.68 1.40 13.02
N LEU A 12 -2.86 1.60 11.73
CA LEU A 12 -3.15 0.51 10.80
C LEU A 12 -2.05 -0.55 10.81
N ILE A 13 -0.80 -0.12 10.78
CA ILE A 13 0.36 -1.03 10.82
C ILE A 13 0.36 -1.83 12.14
N ARG A 14 0.08 -1.18 13.27
CA ARG A 14 -0.02 -1.89 14.55
C ARG A 14 -1.11 -2.93 14.55
N GLN A 15 -2.28 -2.61 14.02
CA GLN A 15 -3.39 -3.56 13.92
C GLN A 15 -3.02 -4.79 13.10
N VAL A 16 -2.33 -4.57 11.99
CA VAL A 16 -1.90 -5.65 11.10
C VAL A 16 -0.85 -6.53 11.79
N ARG A 17 0.10 -5.93 12.51
CA ARG A 17 1.07 -6.68 13.33
C ARG A 17 0.36 -7.54 14.37
N ASP A 18 -0.62 -6.98 15.06
CA ASP A 18 -1.39 -7.70 16.07
C ASP A 18 -2.21 -8.84 15.47
N SER A 19 -2.55 -8.74 14.19
CA SER A 19 -3.25 -9.80 13.46
C SER A 19 -2.30 -10.92 12.96
N GLY A 20 -1.01 -10.80 13.23
CA GLY A 20 -0.06 -11.84 12.91
C GLY A 20 0.81 -11.61 11.68
N LEU A 21 0.82 -10.39 11.15
CA LEU A 21 1.67 -10.03 10.00
C LEU A 21 2.73 -9.02 10.46
N PRO A 22 3.96 -9.48 10.77
CA PRO A 22 5.05 -8.55 11.05
C PRO A 22 5.24 -7.61 9.86
N THR A 23 5.23 -6.32 10.12
CA THR A 23 5.24 -5.30 9.07
C THR A 23 6.19 -4.18 9.45
N GLU A 24 7.09 -3.81 8.55
CA GLU A 24 7.92 -2.62 8.69
C GLU A 24 7.32 -1.48 7.87
N PHE A 25 7.34 -0.29 8.43
CA PHE A 25 6.83 0.90 7.76
C PHE A 25 7.92 1.97 7.74
N THR A 26 8.26 2.44 6.55
CA THR A 26 9.25 3.51 6.38
C THR A 26 8.68 4.63 5.52
N VAL A 27 9.09 5.85 5.85
CA VAL A 27 8.70 7.05 5.11
C VAL A 27 9.96 7.79 4.70
N SER A 28 10.04 8.16 3.43
CA SER A 28 11.18 8.86 2.84
C SER A 28 10.73 10.15 2.16
N GLY A 29 11.69 11.03 1.92
CA GLY A 29 11.43 12.31 1.28
C GLY A 29 10.96 13.36 2.27
N THR A 30 10.67 14.54 1.77
CA THR A 30 10.18 15.64 2.60
C THR A 30 8.67 15.56 2.76
N ALA A 31 8.23 15.20 3.94
CA ALA A 31 6.81 15.09 4.23
C ALA A 31 6.09 16.42 4.01
N ARG A 32 4.91 16.33 3.42
CA ARG A 32 4.03 17.48 3.21
C ARG A 32 2.58 17.04 3.37
N THR A 33 1.70 17.98 3.64
CA THR A 33 0.28 17.69 3.74
C THR A 33 -0.29 17.40 2.36
N LEU A 34 -0.91 16.24 2.22
CA LEU A 34 -1.61 15.86 0.99
C LEU A 34 -3.05 16.33 1.06
N PRO A 35 -3.70 16.56 -0.10
CA PRO A 35 -5.14 16.78 -0.12
C PRO A 35 -5.89 15.62 0.53
N GLU A 36 -7.05 15.91 1.08
CA GLU A 36 -7.82 14.92 1.86
C GLU A 36 -8.16 13.67 1.07
N GLY A 37 -8.54 13.81 -0.21
CA GLY A 37 -8.88 12.67 -1.06
C GLY A 37 -7.70 11.75 -1.29
N GLU A 38 -6.52 12.31 -1.56
CA GLU A 38 -5.30 11.53 -1.77
C GLU A 38 -4.86 10.87 -0.47
N GLN A 39 -5.02 11.54 0.68
CA GLN A 39 -4.74 10.92 1.98
C GLN A 39 -5.58 9.67 2.21
N LEU A 40 -6.88 9.75 1.93
CA LEU A 40 -7.77 8.61 2.05
C LEU A 40 -7.38 7.49 1.09
N ALA A 41 -7.03 7.83 -0.14
CA ALA A 41 -6.58 6.85 -1.13
C ALA A 41 -5.33 6.12 -0.65
N VAL A 42 -4.34 6.84 -0.13
CA VAL A 42 -3.12 6.25 0.44
C VAL A 42 -3.47 5.27 1.56
N TYR A 43 -4.31 5.69 2.49
CA TYR A 43 -4.71 4.82 3.61
C TYR A 43 -5.37 3.54 3.12
N ARG A 44 -6.35 3.65 2.21
CA ARG A 44 -7.09 2.49 1.69
C ARG A 44 -6.22 1.56 0.87
N ILE A 45 -5.29 2.10 0.09
CA ILE A 45 -4.36 1.29 -0.70
C ILE A 45 -3.44 0.49 0.21
N VAL A 46 -2.88 1.10 1.23
CA VAL A 46 -2.04 0.38 2.20
C VAL A 46 -2.85 -0.69 2.92
N GLN A 47 -4.07 -0.36 3.34
CA GLN A 47 -4.96 -1.31 4.00
C GLN A 47 -5.24 -2.52 3.12
N GLU A 48 -5.57 -2.31 1.87
CA GLU A 48 -5.86 -3.40 0.93
C GLU A 48 -4.63 -4.24 0.61
N GLY A 49 -3.47 -3.60 0.47
CA GLY A 49 -2.22 -4.32 0.24
C GLY A 49 -1.85 -5.23 1.40
N LEU A 50 -1.99 -4.76 2.62
CA LEU A 50 -1.70 -5.54 3.82
C LEU A 50 -2.76 -6.64 4.03
N THR A 51 -4.02 -6.36 3.74
CA THR A 51 -5.08 -7.37 3.78
C THR A 51 -4.78 -8.51 2.80
N ASN A 52 -4.31 -8.19 1.60
CA ASN A 52 -3.91 -9.18 0.62
C ASN A 52 -2.74 -10.04 1.12
N ALA A 53 -1.76 -9.44 1.78
CA ALA A 53 -0.64 -10.18 2.36
C ALA A 53 -1.11 -11.13 3.46
N LEU A 54 -2.05 -10.69 4.31
CA LEU A 54 -2.65 -11.55 5.34
C LEU A 54 -3.41 -12.73 4.73
N LYS A 55 -4.18 -12.48 3.67
CA LYS A 55 -5.01 -13.53 3.05
C LYS A 55 -4.21 -14.53 2.23
N HIS A 56 -3.19 -14.07 1.54
CA HIS A 56 -2.56 -14.85 0.47
C HIS A 56 -1.09 -15.18 0.74
N GLY A 57 -0.49 -14.58 1.76
CA GLY A 57 0.93 -14.78 2.03
C GLY A 57 1.27 -16.14 2.63
N GLY A 58 0.35 -16.69 3.42
CA GLY A 58 0.59 -17.93 4.14
C GLY A 58 1.33 -17.72 5.47
N PRO A 59 1.56 -18.80 6.22
CA PRO A 59 2.21 -18.72 7.52
C PRO A 59 3.63 -18.15 7.42
N GLY A 60 4.02 -17.36 8.41
CA GLY A 60 5.36 -16.81 8.51
C GLY A 60 5.64 -15.63 7.58
N THR A 61 4.63 -15.11 6.90
CA THR A 61 4.77 -13.97 6.01
C THR A 61 5.16 -12.72 6.79
N ARG A 62 6.07 -11.93 6.22
CA ARG A 62 6.42 -10.58 6.67
C ARG A 62 6.10 -9.59 5.56
N ALA A 63 5.82 -8.35 5.93
CA ALA A 63 5.49 -7.31 4.96
C ALA A 63 6.30 -6.04 5.18
N TRP A 64 6.42 -5.25 4.14
CA TRP A 64 7.09 -3.95 4.15
C TRP A 64 6.20 -2.94 3.45
N VAL A 65 6.03 -1.78 4.07
CA VAL A 65 5.36 -0.63 3.47
C VAL A 65 6.35 0.51 3.41
N GLU A 66 6.62 1.00 2.23
CA GLU A 66 7.49 2.14 2.02
C GLU A 66 6.70 3.25 1.35
N MET A 67 6.66 4.42 1.99
CA MET A 67 6.01 5.61 1.44
C MET A 67 7.06 6.65 1.14
N THR A 68 7.10 7.13 -0.09
CA THR A 68 8.06 8.13 -0.52
C THR A 68 7.35 9.38 -1.00
N TYR A 69 7.66 10.51 -0.36
CA TYR A 69 7.22 11.82 -0.84
C TYR A 69 8.17 12.26 -1.94
N GLY A 70 7.75 12.05 -3.17
CA GLY A 70 8.49 12.49 -4.35
C GLY A 70 8.06 13.89 -4.77
N ARG A 71 8.78 14.42 -5.74
CA ARG A 71 8.47 15.71 -6.32
C ARG A 71 7.27 15.55 -7.27
N GLY A 72 6.11 16.01 -6.86
CA GLY A 72 4.89 15.90 -7.66
C GLY A 72 4.19 14.56 -7.58
N GLU A 73 4.67 13.63 -6.75
CA GLU A 73 3.99 12.35 -6.59
C GLU A 73 4.28 11.72 -5.23
N ILE A 74 3.39 10.81 -4.84
CA ILE A 74 3.61 9.88 -3.73
C ILE A 74 3.81 8.49 -4.32
N GLU A 75 4.84 7.80 -3.89
CA GLU A 75 5.05 6.40 -4.22
C GLU A 75 4.81 5.53 -2.99
N LEU A 76 4.04 4.48 -3.16
CA LEU A 76 3.81 3.47 -2.12
C LEU A 76 4.33 2.14 -2.64
N ARG A 77 5.17 1.46 -1.86
CA ARG A 77 5.58 0.08 -2.12
C ARG A 77 5.08 -0.79 -1.00
N ILE A 78 4.29 -1.77 -1.34
CA ILE A 78 3.76 -2.74 -0.39
C ILE A 78 4.23 -4.10 -0.83
N SER A 79 5.13 -4.69 -0.05
CA SER A 79 5.78 -5.96 -0.39
C SER A 79 5.56 -6.96 0.70
N ASP A 80 5.54 -8.24 0.35
CA ASP A 80 5.57 -9.32 1.32
C ASP A 80 6.46 -10.46 0.80
N ASP A 81 6.90 -11.32 1.71
CA ASP A 81 7.69 -12.51 1.40
C ASP A 81 6.88 -13.80 1.48
N GLY A 82 5.56 -13.68 1.37
CA GLY A 82 4.65 -14.80 1.45
C GLY A 82 4.89 -15.85 0.37
N ARG A 83 4.56 -17.08 0.69
CA ARG A 83 4.70 -18.24 -0.21
C ARG A 83 3.40 -18.59 -0.92
N GLY A 84 2.35 -17.80 -0.70
CA GLY A 84 1.09 -18.00 -1.39
C GLY A 84 1.22 -17.74 -2.89
N ALA A 85 0.36 -18.38 -3.68
CA ALA A 85 0.39 -18.20 -5.12
C ALA A 85 0.08 -16.76 -5.50
N ALA A 86 0.85 -16.20 -6.45
CA ALA A 86 0.63 -14.86 -6.95
C ALA A 86 -0.64 -14.76 -7.82
N ALA A 87 -0.98 -15.82 -8.52
CA ALA A 87 -2.12 -15.83 -9.43
C ALA A 87 -3.45 -15.41 -8.80
N PRO A 88 -3.83 -15.87 -7.59
CA PRO A 88 -5.06 -15.39 -6.96
C PRO A 88 -5.08 -13.90 -6.71
N ARG A 89 -3.93 -13.29 -6.44
CA ARG A 89 -3.82 -11.85 -6.22
C ARG A 89 -3.97 -11.07 -7.52
N LEU A 90 -3.43 -11.60 -8.62
CA LEU A 90 -3.41 -10.93 -9.91
C LEU A 90 -4.73 -11.06 -10.66
N VAL A 91 -5.40 -12.21 -10.57
CA VAL A 91 -6.55 -12.54 -11.43
C VAL A 91 -7.88 -12.36 -10.71
N GLY A 92 -7.98 -12.74 -9.46
CA GLY A 92 -9.24 -12.74 -8.73
C GLY A 92 -9.32 -11.70 -7.63
N GLY A 93 -8.30 -10.87 -7.49
CA GLY A 93 -8.14 -10.01 -6.33
C GLY A 93 -8.99 -8.75 -6.36
N HIS A 94 -10.04 -8.74 -5.58
CA HIS A 94 -10.80 -7.51 -5.35
C HIS A 94 -9.91 -6.39 -4.81
N GLY A 95 -8.88 -6.73 -4.04
CA GLY A 95 -7.94 -5.76 -3.50
C GLY A 95 -7.18 -4.99 -4.58
N LEU A 96 -6.67 -5.68 -5.61
CA LEU A 96 -5.96 -5.00 -6.70
C LEU A 96 -6.88 -4.12 -7.54
N ILE A 97 -8.11 -4.58 -7.78
CA ILE A 97 -9.11 -3.78 -8.48
C ILE A 97 -9.38 -2.49 -7.70
N GLY A 98 -9.62 -2.61 -6.41
CA GLY A 98 -9.86 -1.45 -5.55
C GLY A 98 -8.68 -0.49 -5.50
N MET A 99 -7.46 -1.00 -5.42
CA MET A 99 -6.26 -0.16 -5.45
C MET A 99 -6.15 0.62 -6.75
N ARG A 100 -6.38 -0.06 -7.89
CA ARG A 100 -6.32 0.58 -9.20
C ARG A 100 -7.39 1.65 -9.37
N GLU A 101 -8.60 1.38 -8.90
CA GLU A 101 -9.69 2.35 -8.94
C GLU A 101 -9.36 3.60 -8.12
N ARG A 102 -8.84 3.40 -6.90
CA ARG A 102 -8.48 4.51 -6.02
C ARG A 102 -7.33 5.34 -6.60
N ALA A 103 -6.29 4.69 -7.10
CA ALA A 103 -5.18 5.40 -7.72
C ALA A 103 -5.65 6.16 -8.95
N ALA A 104 -6.47 5.53 -9.80
CA ALA A 104 -6.97 6.15 -11.02
C ALA A 104 -7.81 7.38 -10.78
N MET A 105 -8.54 7.46 -9.67
CA MET A 105 -9.30 8.65 -9.30
C MET A 105 -8.44 9.91 -9.24
N TYR A 106 -7.15 9.75 -8.96
CA TYR A 106 -6.20 10.86 -8.83
C TYR A 106 -5.12 10.82 -9.92
N GLY A 107 -5.38 10.09 -11.01
CA GLY A 107 -4.44 10.02 -12.12
C GLY A 107 -3.25 9.11 -11.87
N GLY A 108 -3.33 8.24 -10.88
CA GLY A 108 -2.23 7.36 -10.50
C GLY A 108 -2.23 6.02 -11.18
N SER A 109 -1.22 5.22 -10.87
CA SER A 109 -1.02 3.89 -11.45
C SER A 109 -0.67 2.86 -10.39
N VAL A 110 -0.93 1.59 -10.69
CA VAL A 110 -0.60 0.45 -9.83
C VAL A 110 0.10 -0.61 -10.67
N ASP A 111 1.31 -0.98 -10.24
CA ASP A 111 2.05 -2.10 -10.80
C ASP A 111 2.13 -3.21 -9.76
N ALA A 112 1.63 -4.38 -10.10
CA ALA A 112 1.61 -5.52 -9.19
C ALA A 112 2.26 -6.72 -9.87
N ALA A 113 3.16 -7.40 -9.13
CA ALA A 113 3.92 -8.51 -9.68
C ALA A 113 4.49 -9.38 -8.56
N PRO A 114 4.84 -10.65 -8.85
CA PRO A 114 5.64 -11.44 -7.94
C PRO A 114 6.95 -10.71 -7.60
N ARG A 115 7.33 -10.77 -6.33
CA ARG A 115 8.57 -10.17 -5.85
C ARG A 115 9.75 -11.08 -6.19
N PRO A 116 10.86 -10.55 -6.72
CA PRO A 116 12.06 -11.34 -6.91
C PRO A 116 12.51 -11.99 -5.61
N GLY A 117 12.80 -13.29 -5.63
CA GLY A 117 13.20 -14.02 -4.44
C GLY A 117 12.05 -14.57 -3.61
N GLY A 118 10.81 -14.31 -3.98
CA GLY A 118 9.61 -14.83 -3.32
C GLY A 118 8.73 -13.74 -2.75
N GLY A 119 7.43 -13.93 -2.85
CA GLY A 119 6.44 -13.00 -2.37
C GLY A 119 5.81 -12.16 -3.45
N PHE A 120 5.24 -11.04 -3.05
CA PHE A 120 4.47 -10.19 -3.92
C PHE A 120 4.79 -8.72 -3.65
N ARG A 121 4.72 -7.90 -4.68
CA ARG A 121 4.98 -6.45 -4.56
C ARG A 121 3.95 -5.67 -5.34
N VAL A 122 3.45 -4.61 -4.71
CA VAL A 122 2.60 -3.62 -5.35
C VAL A 122 3.31 -2.27 -5.26
N VAL A 123 3.43 -1.59 -6.38
CA VAL A 123 3.97 -0.23 -6.45
C VAL A 123 2.88 0.69 -6.95
N VAL A 124 2.55 1.70 -6.17
CA VAL A 124 1.51 2.66 -6.48
C VAL A 124 2.13 4.05 -6.59
N ARG A 125 1.80 4.77 -7.66
CA ARG A 125 2.20 6.17 -7.83
C ARG A 125 0.96 7.02 -7.97
N ILE A 126 0.87 8.05 -7.15
CA ILE A 126 -0.24 8.98 -7.16
C ILE A 126 0.31 10.38 -7.38
N PRO A 127 -0.02 11.05 -8.49
CA PRO A 127 0.35 12.44 -8.68
C PRO A 127 -0.29 13.29 -7.59
N VAL A 128 0.51 14.19 -7.02
CA VAL A 128 0.01 15.19 -6.07
C VAL A 128 0.56 16.53 -6.48
N GLY A 129 -0.21 17.57 -6.26
CA GLY A 129 0.26 18.90 -6.56
C GLY A 129 1.59 19.19 -5.89
N MET A 130 2.48 19.88 -6.57
CA MET A 130 3.70 20.36 -5.94
C MET A 130 3.33 21.38 -4.87
N ALA A 131 3.98 21.28 -3.71
CA ALA A 131 3.84 22.32 -2.71
C ALA A 131 4.28 23.64 -3.32
N ALA A 132 3.42 24.62 -3.23
CA ALA A 132 3.72 25.97 -3.71
C ALA A 132 4.86 26.57 -2.90
#